data_a6eea9ac6e2027d279c1e32bd4873c2e
#
_entry.id   a6eea9ac6e2027d279c1e32bd4873c2e
#
_cell.length_a   1.000
_cell.length_b   1.000
_cell.length_c   1.000
_cell.angle_alpha   90.00
_cell.angle_beta   90.00
_cell.angle_gamma   90.00
#
_symmetry.space_group_name_H-M   'P 1'
#
loop_
_entity.id
_entity.type
_entity.pdbx_description
1 polymer ?
#
loop_
_entity_poly.entity_id
_entity_poly.type
_entity_poly.pdbx_seq_one_letter_code
_entity_poly.pdbx_strand_id
1 'polypeptide(L)'
;LSVKEMEDQDEPLPNMVFVVPAHKNAGFENGRFTLSAISQPNNPKPSINYFFTALAEEKRDRAIGIILSGTGSDGSLGCRQIHNMGGITIAQNPDGAKYDGMPRSAIESGVISHIMSIAEIAQYLSSIEVANNAVDALLHDDLRVQQIIELLNERLQRDFTGYKSATLIR
;
A
#
# COMPACT_ATOMS: atom_id res chain seq x y z
N LEU A 1 2.15 15.22 9.24
CA LEU A 1 2.84 13.93 9.28
C LEU A 1 4.19 14.08 9.99
N SER A 2 4.51 13.20 10.93
CA SER A 2 5.83 13.10 11.53
C SER A 2 6.77 12.32 10.63
N VAL A 3 8.05 12.66 10.60
CA VAL A 3 9.07 11.97 9.79
C VAL A 3 10.12 11.39 10.73
N LYS A 4 10.46 10.11 10.50
CA LYS A 4 11.49 9.38 11.26
C LYS A 4 12.38 8.61 10.30
N GLU A 5 13.68 8.53 10.58
CA GLU A 5 14.54 7.52 9.95
C GLU A 5 14.15 6.15 10.51
N MET A 6 14.00 5.17 9.62
CA MET A 6 13.56 3.82 9.98
C MET A 6 14.64 3.09 10.78
N GLU A 7 14.24 2.50 11.87
CA GLU A 7 15.05 1.59 12.68
C GLU A 7 14.58 0.14 12.52
N ASP A 8 15.48 -0.81 12.77
CA ASP A 8 15.12 -2.22 12.74
C ASP A 8 14.10 -2.54 13.84
N GLN A 9 13.07 -3.31 13.48
CA GLN A 9 11.93 -3.66 14.34
C GLN A 9 10.97 -2.51 14.67
N ASP A 10 11.07 -1.36 14.00
CA ASP A 10 10.04 -0.32 14.10
C ASP A 10 8.67 -0.84 13.68
N GLU A 11 7.63 -0.39 14.36
CA GLU A 11 6.25 -0.59 13.94
C GLU A 11 5.76 0.58 13.07
N PRO A 12 5.06 0.31 11.95
CA PRO A 12 4.41 1.37 11.21
C PRO A 12 3.29 1.99 12.05
N LEU A 13 3.35 3.30 12.21
CA LEU A 13 2.34 4.05 12.95
C LEU A 13 1.54 4.94 12.01
N PRO A 14 0.23 5.15 12.30
CA PRO A 14 -0.58 6.09 11.56
C PRO A 14 0.04 7.49 11.54
N ASN A 15 -0.13 8.22 10.44
CA ASN A 15 0.36 9.59 10.27
C ASN A 15 1.88 9.75 10.42
N MET A 16 2.64 8.72 10.09
CA MET A 16 4.09 8.72 10.18
C MET A 16 4.74 8.38 8.83
N VAL A 17 5.83 9.05 8.52
CA VAL A 17 6.68 8.77 7.36
C VAL A 17 7.98 8.16 7.86
N PHE A 18 8.30 6.96 7.39
CA PHE A 18 9.58 6.31 7.67
C PHE A 18 10.49 6.44 6.46
N VAL A 19 11.69 6.94 6.69
CA VAL A 19 12.73 7.09 5.66
C VAL A 19 13.73 5.94 5.81
N VAL A 20 13.92 5.19 4.75
CA VAL A 20 14.90 4.08 4.76
C VAL A 20 16.31 4.64 4.87
N PRO A 21 17.14 4.19 5.84
CA PRO A 21 18.51 4.64 5.98
C PRO A 21 19.34 4.36 4.73
N ALA A 22 20.29 5.23 4.42
CA ALA A 22 21.29 4.97 3.40
C ALA A 22 22.02 3.66 3.71
N HIS A 23 22.38 2.89 2.68
CA HIS A 23 23.12 1.62 2.79
C HIS A 23 22.42 0.49 3.55
N LYS A 24 21.09 0.57 3.71
CA LYS A 24 20.26 -0.51 4.23
C LYS A 24 19.15 -0.86 3.24
N ASN A 25 18.79 -2.13 3.17
CA ASN A 25 17.52 -2.55 2.58
C ASN A 25 16.47 -2.62 3.67
N ALA A 26 15.29 -2.10 3.40
CA ALA A 26 14.12 -2.26 4.26
C ALA A 26 13.30 -3.46 3.81
N GLY A 27 12.90 -4.29 4.74
CA GLY A 27 11.88 -5.32 4.57
C GLY A 27 10.68 -5.05 5.48
N PHE A 28 9.69 -5.93 5.40
CA PHE A 28 8.52 -5.87 6.28
C PHE A 28 8.07 -7.29 6.62
N GLU A 29 8.04 -7.63 7.91
CA GLU A 29 7.73 -8.96 8.39
C GLU A 29 7.06 -8.91 9.76
N ASN A 30 6.03 -9.72 9.98
CA ASN A 30 5.27 -9.78 11.23
C ASN A 30 4.80 -8.42 11.74
N GLY A 31 4.40 -7.52 10.81
CA GLY A 31 3.92 -6.19 11.14
C GLY A 31 5.00 -5.17 11.49
N ARG A 32 6.29 -5.50 11.33
CA ARG A 32 7.44 -4.65 11.67
C ARG A 32 8.36 -4.43 10.48
N PHE A 33 9.02 -3.29 10.47
CA PHE A 33 10.11 -3.05 9.53
C PHE A 33 11.35 -3.85 9.91
N THR A 34 12.03 -4.40 8.91
CA THR A 34 13.32 -5.07 9.09
C THR A 34 14.38 -4.35 8.27
N LEU A 35 15.58 -4.21 8.82
CA LEU A 35 16.70 -3.58 8.14
C LEU A 35 17.84 -4.59 7.94
N SER A 36 18.31 -4.71 6.71
CA SER A 36 19.45 -5.55 6.35
C SER A 36 20.55 -4.78 5.61
N ALA A 37 21.77 -5.27 5.68
CA ALA A 37 22.86 -4.70 4.90
C ALA A 37 22.63 -4.94 3.40
N ILE A 38 23.03 -3.99 2.57
CA ILE A 38 22.99 -4.14 1.12
C ILE A 38 24.08 -5.12 0.70
N SER A 39 23.67 -6.27 0.16
CA SER A 39 24.58 -7.37 -0.20
C SER A 39 25.36 -7.15 -1.49
N GLN A 40 25.04 -6.11 -2.26
CA GLN A 40 25.67 -5.86 -3.55
C GLN A 40 26.62 -4.64 -3.48
N PRO A 41 27.93 -4.85 -3.49
CA PRO A 41 28.91 -3.75 -3.43
C PRO A 41 28.78 -2.71 -4.56
N ASN A 42 28.24 -3.13 -5.71
CA ASN A 42 28.10 -2.29 -6.90
C ASN A 42 26.76 -1.52 -6.97
N ASN A 43 25.84 -1.76 -6.04
CA ASN A 43 24.58 -1.03 -5.94
C ASN A 43 24.33 -0.61 -4.49
N PRO A 44 24.93 0.50 -4.03
CA PRO A 44 24.88 0.92 -2.63
C PRO A 44 23.58 1.59 -2.24
N LYS A 45 22.53 1.52 -3.07
CA LYS A 45 21.24 2.16 -2.80
C LYS A 45 20.25 1.15 -2.23
N PRO A 46 19.37 1.57 -1.30
CA PRO A 46 18.21 0.77 -0.90
C PRO A 46 17.41 0.32 -2.12
N SER A 47 16.97 -0.92 -2.14
CA SER A 47 16.17 -1.46 -3.25
C SER A 47 14.68 -1.29 -2.98
N ILE A 48 14.02 -0.54 -3.84
CA ILE A 48 12.56 -0.39 -3.83
C ILE A 48 11.90 -1.75 -4.12
N ASN A 49 12.44 -2.51 -5.07
CA ASN A 49 11.94 -3.84 -5.39
C ASN A 49 11.93 -4.76 -4.18
N TYR A 50 12.98 -4.73 -3.36
CA TYR A 50 13.08 -5.55 -2.16
C TYR A 50 11.99 -5.21 -1.15
N PHE A 51 11.82 -3.91 -0.85
CA PHE A 51 10.79 -3.46 0.09
C PHE A 51 9.38 -3.74 -0.40
N PHE A 52 9.10 -3.45 -1.67
CA PHE A 52 7.76 -3.67 -2.25
C PHE A 52 7.39 -5.15 -2.29
N THR A 53 8.36 -6.04 -2.52
CA THR A 53 8.12 -7.48 -2.46
C THR A 53 7.73 -7.91 -1.05
N ALA A 54 8.49 -7.53 -0.03
CA ALA A 54 8.19 -7.84 1.36
C ALA A 54 6.83 -7.24 1.80
N LEU A 55 6.54 -6.01 1.39
CA LEU A 55 5.26 -5.35 1.68
C LEU A 55 4.08 -6.08 1.02
N ALA A 56 4.25 -6.53 -0.23
CA ALA A 56 3.22 -7.25 -0.96
C ALA A 56 2.89 -8.60 -0.31
N GLU A 57 3.89 -9.34 0.14
CA GLU A 57 3.72 -10.62 0.84
C GLU A 57 2.94 -10.47 2.14
N GLU A 58 3.25 -9.44 2.92
CA GLU A 58 2.67 -9.21 4.25
C GLU A 58 1.30 -8.49 4.19
N LYS A 59 1.17 -7.44 3.35
CA LYS A 59 -0.02 -6.58 3.32
C LYS A 59 -1.02 -6.91 2.21
N ARG A 60 -0.58 -7.63 1.17
CA ARG A 60 -1.42 -8.12 0.07
C ARG A 60 -2.25 -7.00 -0.56
N ASP A 61 -3.57 -7.11 -0.55
CA ASP A 61 -4.55 -6.15 -1.10
C ASP A 61 -4.55 -4.79 -0.39
N ARG A 62 -3.94 -4.68 0.78
CA ARG A 62 -3.78 -3.42 1.52
C ARG A 62 -2.48 -2.68 1.20
N ALA A 63 -1.60 -3.26 0.37
CA ALA A 63 -0.37 -2.59 -0.05
C ALA A 63 -0.65 -1.54 -1.13
N ILE A 64 -0.05 -0.36 -1.00
CA ILE A 64 -0.05 0.68 -2.02
C ILE A 64 1.40 0.99 -2.38
N GLY A 65 1.80 0.68 -3.61
CA GLY A 65 3.12 1.01 -4.14
C GLY A 65 3.08 2.24 -5.02
N ILE A 66 3.90 3.24 -4.72
CA ILE A 66 3.93 4.50 -5.47
C ILE A 66 5.34 4.74 -6.01
N ILE A 67 5.46 4.86 -7.33
CA ILE A 67 6.71 5.23 -8.00
C ILE A 67 6.66 6.70 -8.38
N LEU A 68 7.56 7.46 -7.80
CA LEU A 68 7.75 8.89 -8.08
C LEU A 68 8.96 9.11 -8.99
N SER A 69 9.22 10.39 -9.30
CA SER A 69 10.38 10.84 -10.07
C SER A 69 11.67 10.15 -9.61
N GLY A 70 12.38 9.55 -10.54
CA GLY A 70 13.64 8.83 -10.29
C GLY A 70 14.26 8.29 -11.57
N THR A 71 15.53 7.91 -11.49
CA THR A 71 16.29 7.33 -12.62
C THR A 71 16.38 5.82 -12.51
N GLY A 72 16.38 5.12 -13.65
CA GLY A 72 16.47 3.66 -13.71
C GLY A 72 15.11 2.98 -13.68
N SER A 73 15.06 1.74 -13.17
CA SER A 73 13.87 0.88 -13.22
C SER A 73 13.55 0.21 -11.87
N ASP A 74 14.21 0.65 -10.79
CA ASP A 74 13.94 0.07 -9.46
C ASP A 74 12.51 0.39 -9.02
N GLY A 75 11.86 -0.59 -8.43
CA GLY A 75 10.45 -0.56 -8.06
C GLY A 75 9.51 -1.23 -9.06
N SER A 76 9.89 -1.39 -10.34
CA SER A 76 9.00 -1.98 -11.34
C SER A 76 8.65 -3.45 -11.06
N LEU A 77 9.62 -4.25 -10.62
CA LEU A 77 9.40 -5.64 -10.21
C LEU A 77 8.60 -5.71 -8.90
N GLY A 78 8.88 -4.80 -7.97
CA GLY A 78 8.12 -4.71 -6.72
C GLY A 78 6.66 -4.30 -6.94
N CYS A 79 6.38 -3.37 -7.86
CA CYS A 79 5.01 -3.05 -8.29
C CYS A 79 4.29 -4.29 -8.84
N ARG A 80 4.97 -5.14 -9.60
CA ARG A 80 4.38 -6.41 -10.09
C ARG A 80 3.98 -7.32 -8.94
N GLN A 81 4.78 -7.40 -7.88
CA GLN A 81 4.43 -8.20 -6.69
C GLN A 81 3.21 -7.63 -5.97
N ILE A 82 3.19 -6.30 -5.75
CA ILE A 82 2.03 -5.63 -5.14
C ILE A 82 0.76 -5.89 -5.97
N HIS A 83 0.82 -5.70 -7.29
CA HIS A 83 -0.32 -5.94 -8.18
C HIS A 83 -0.80 -7.39 -8.12
N ASN A 84 0.11 -8.38 -8.18
CA ASN A 84 -0.20 -9.80 -8.14
C ASN A 84 -0.86 -10.22 -6.82
N MET A 85 -0.56 -9.52 -5.72
CA MET A 85 -1.18 -9.75 -4.41
C MET A 85 -2.46 -8.93 -4.19
N GLY A 86 -2.97 -8.25 -5.23
CA GLY A 86 -4.22 -7.49 -5.20
C GLY A 86 -4.07 -6.05 -4.68
N GLY A 87 -2.86 -5.60 -4.41
CA GLY A 87 -2.58 -4.23 -3.97
C GLY A 87 -2.66 -3.21 -5.11
N ILE A 88 -2.60 -1.93 -4.75
CA ILE A 88 -2.71 -0.80 -5.67
C ILE A 88 -1.32 -0.31 -6.06
N THR A 89 -1.11 -0.04 -7.34
CA THR A 89 0.15 0.48 -7.87
C THR A 89 -0.08 1.80 -8.59
N ILE A 90 0.73 2.80 -8.25
CA ILE A 90 0.59 4.15 -8.79
C ILE A 90 1.95 4.59 -9.33
N ALA A 91 1.97 5.19 -10.52
CA ALA A 91 3.14 5.88 -11.04
C ALA A 91 2.84 7.37 -11.18
N GLN A 92 3.81 8.21 -10.82
CA GLN A 92 3.76 9.62 -11.16
C GLN A 92 3.70 9.78 -12.69
N ASN A 93 2.86 10.68 -13.17
CA ASN A 93 2.83 11.03 -14.60
C ASN A 93 4.24 11.49 -15.04
N PRO A 94 4.84 10.84 -16.05
CA PRO A 94 6.17 11.17 -16.54
C PRO A 94 6.35 12.63 -16.96
N ASP A 95 5.31 13.25 -17.52
CA ASP A 95 5.37 14.64 -17.99
C ASP A 95 5.60 15.65 -16.86
N GLY A 96 5.21 15.31 -15.62
CA GLY A 96 5.47 16.12 -14.43
C GLY A 96 6.67 15.69 -13.61
N ALA A 97 7.40 14.65 -14.02
CA ALA A 97 8.55 14.11 -13.29
C ALA A 97 9.85 14.78 -13.72
N LYS A 98 10.65 15.26 -12.76
CA LYS A 98 11.99 15.80 -13.06
C LYS A 98 12.90 14.73 -13.70
N TYR A 99 12.77 13.49 -13.26
CA TYR A 99 13.42 12.30 -13.82
C TYR A 99 12.34 11.25 -14.05
N ASP A 100 12.06 10.95 -15.29
CA ASP A 100 10.92 10.12 -15.69
C ASP A 100 11.26 8.62 -15.87
N GLY A 101 12.52 8.24 -15.70
CA GLY A 101 12.99 6.87 -15.95
C GLY A 101 12.25 5.81 -15.11
N MET A 102 12.16 6.00 -13.80
CA MET A 102 11.45 5.07 -12.92
C MET A 102 9.94 5.02 -13.19
N PRO A 103 9.22 6.15 -13.29
CA PRO A 103 7.81 6.14 -13.69
C PRO A 103 7.56 5.44 -15.02
N ARG A 104 8.34 5.74 -16.07
CA ARG A 104 8.21 5.07 -17.38
C ARG A 104 8.43 3.57 -17.28
N SER A 105 9.51 3.13 -16.64
CA SER A 105 9.77 1.69 -16.45
C SER A 105 8.67 0.98 -15.68
N ALA A 106 8.09 1.63 -14.68
CA ALA A 106 6.97 1.08 -13.93
C ALA A 106 5.72 0.95 -14.83
N ILE A 107 5.39 1.98 -15.63
CA ILE A 107 4.25 1.99 -16.57
C ILE A 107 4.43 0.91 -17.64
N GLU A 108 5.63 0.80 -18.23
CA GLU A 108 5.97 -0.21 -19.23
C GLU A 108 5.86 -1.65 -18.72
N SER A 109 5.95 -1.84 -17.40
CA SER A 109 5.73 -3.16 -16.77
C SER A 109 4.30 -3.70 -16.94
N GLY A 110 3.33 -2.83 -17.28
CA GLY A 110 1.92 -3.18 -17.53
C GLY A 110 1.10 -3.49 -16.27
N VAL A 111 1.62 -3.20 -15.07
CA VAL A 111 0.95 -3.52 -13.79
C VAL A 111 0.63 -2.27 -12.96
N ILE A 112 0.74 -1.08 -13.54
CA ILE A 112 0.39 0.16 -12.86
C ILE A 112 -1.13 0.40 -12.96
N SER A 113 -1.78 0.50 -11.81
CA SER A 113 -3.23 0.73 -11.71
C SER A 113 -3.62 2.17 -12.06
N HIS A 114 -2.79 3.14 -11.67
CA HIS A 114 -3.06 4.56 -11.88
C HIS A 114 -1.80 5.34 -12.27
N ILE A 115 -1.94 6.24 -13.25
CA ILE A 115 -0.90 7.20 -13.63
C ILE A 115 -1.44 8.59 -13.27
N MET A 116 -0.79 9.27 -12.34
CA MET A 116 -1.31 10.48 -11.71
C MET A 116 -0.21 11.53 -11.51
N SER A 117 -0.59 12.80 -11.48
CA SER A 117 0.26 13.87 -10.96
C SER A 117 0.43 13.73 -9.42
N ILE A 118 1.44 14.39 -8.85
CA ILE A 118 1.66 14.37 -7.38
C ILE A 118 0.42 14.87 -6.63
N ALA A 119 -0.27 15.90 -7.14
CA ALA A 119 -1.46 16.45 -6.52
C ALA A 119 -2.62 15.43 -6.52
N GLU A 120 -2.83 14.73 -7.63
CA GLU A 120 -3.85 13.68 -7.74
C GLU A 120 -3.54 12.48 -6.85
N ILE A 121 -2.25 12.08 -6.73
CA ILE A 121 -1.83 11.03 -5.79
C ILE A 121 -2.20 11.41 -4.35
N ALA A 122 -1.91 12.65 -3.94
CA ALA A 122 -2.25 13.13 -2.59
C ALA A 122 -3.76 13.12 -2.33
N GLN A 123 -4.57 13.55 -3.30
CA GLN A 123 -6.03 13.52 -3.21
C GLN A 123 -6.56 12.08 -3.14
N TYR A 124 -6.02 11.20 -3.97
CA TYR A 124 -6.41 9.79 -4.00
C TYR A 124 -6.12 9.09 -2.66
N LEU A 125 -4.93 9.28 -2.08
CA LEU A 125 -4.59 8.73 -0.78
C LEU A 125 -5.51 9.25 0.34
N SER A 126 -5.83 10.54 0.33
CA SER A 126 -6.78 11.13 1.28
C SER A 126 -8.18 10.55 1.14
N SER A 127 -8.62 10.22 -0.08
CA SER A 127 -9.93 9.60 -0.30
C SER A 127 -10.02 8.16 0.21
N ILE A 128 -8.94 7.39 0.10
CA ILE A 128 -8.84 6.03 0.65
C ILE A 128 -8.94 6.07 2.19
N GLU A 129 -8.25 7.01 2.84
CA GLU A 129 -8.30 7.17 4.29
C GLU A 129 -9.72 7.47 4.78
N VAL A 130 -10.43 8.37 4.11
CA VAL A 130 -11.82 8.70 4.43
C VAL A 130 -12.73 7.48 4.27
N ALA A 131 -12.56 6.71 3.20
CA ALA A 131 -13.35 5.51 2.97
C ALA A 131 -13.09 4.43 4.04
N ASN A 132 -11.83 4.20 4.41
CA ASN A 132 -11.47 3.24 5.45
C ASN A 132 -12.00 3.68 6.82
N ASN A 133 -11.88 4.94 7.18
CA ASN A 133 -12.43 5.46 8.43
C ASN A 133 -13.97 5.35 8.48
N ALA A 134 -14.65 5.56 7.35
CA ALA A 134 -16.10 5.37 7.26
C ALA A 134 -16.51 3.90 7.42
N VAL A 135 -15.74 2.97 6.84
CA VAL A 135 -15.96 1.52 7.00
C VAL A 135 -15.70 1.09 8.45
N ASP A 136 -14.61 1.55 9.07
CA ASP A 136 -14.31 1.26 10.47
C ASP A 136 -15.39 1.81 11.42
N ALA A 137 -15.88 3.02 11.17
CA ALA A 137 -16.98 3.60 11.93
C ALA A 137 -18.27 2.79 11.79
N LEU A 138 -18.55 2.25 10.59
CA LEU A 138 -19.70 1.37 10.36
C LEU A 138 -19.53 0.01 11.05
N LEU A 139 -18.30 -0.53 11.11
CA LEU A 139 -18.00 -1.80 11.78
C LEU A 139 -18.14 -1.73 13.30
N HIS A 140 -17.91 -0.55 13.90
CA HIS A 140 -18.08 -0.29 15.33
C HIS A 140 -19.51 0.12 15.73
N ASP A 141 -20.41 0.34 14.76
CA ASP A 141 -21.81 0.65 15.01
C ASP A 141 -22.64 -0.65 14.95
N ASP A 142 -22.65 -1.39 16.05
CA ASP A 142 -23.37 -2.68 16.19
C ASP A 142 -24.86 -2.60 15.77
N LEU A 143 -25.51 -1.46 15.96
CA LEU A 143 -26.88 -1.24 15.55
C LEU A 143 -27.06 -1.20 14.03
N ARG A 144 -26.15 -0.57 13.30
CA ARG A 144 -26.20 -0.51 11.83
C ARG A 144 -25.85 -1.84 11.18
N VAL A 145 -24.91 -2.57 11.75
CA VAL A 145 -24.55 -3.92 11.28
C VAL A 145 -25.77 -4.85 11.46
N GLN A 146 -26.49 -4.76 12.57
CA GLN A 146 -27.69 -5.55 12.78
C GLN A 146 -28.80 -5.19 11.78
N GLN A 147 -29.01 -3.93 11.49
CA GLN A 147 -29.99 -3.49 10.48
C GLN A 147 -29.64 -4.00 9.07
N ILE A 148 -28.34 -4.04 8.72
CA ILE A 148 -27.88 -4.63 7.44
C ILE A 148 -28.15 -6.14 7.42
N ILE A 149 -27.87 -6.85 8.51
CA ILE A 149 -28.15 -8.29 8.64
C ILE A 149 -29.65 -8.57 8.49
N GLU A 150 -30.49 -7.79 9.13
CA GLU A 150 -31.98 -7.90 9.01
C GLU A 150 -32.43 -7.70 7.57
N LEU A 151 -31.95 -6.66 6.90
CA LEU A 151 -32.25 -6.38 5.49
C LEU A 151 -31.78 -7.50 4.55
N LEU A 152 -30.64 -8.09 4.81
CA LEU A 152 -30.12 -9.24 4.04
C LEU A 152 -30.96 -10.50 4.27
N ASN A 153 -31.37 -10.76 5.51
CA ASN A 153 -32.22 -11.88 5.84
C ASN A 153 -33.60 -11.77 5.14
N GLU A 154 -34.21 -10.56 5.17
CA GLU A 154 -35.47 -10.31 4.50
C GLU A 154 -35.41 -10.44 2.99
N ARG A 155 -34.38 -9.87 2.36
CA ARG A 155 -34.27 -9.86 0.89
C ARG A 155 -33.78 -11.15 0.27
N LEU A 156 -32.91 -11.86 0.95
CA LEU A 156 -32.27 -13.07 0.42
C LEU A 156 -32.88 -14.36 0.98
N GLN A 157 -33.80 -14.26 1.92
CA GLN A 157 -34.43 -15.40 2.62
C GLN A 157 -33.38 -16.41 3.15
N ARG A 158 -32.25 -15.89 3.65
CA ARG A 158 -31.17 -16.65 4.25
C ARG A 158 -30.80 -16.05 5.60
N ASP A 159 -30.37 -16.91 6.52
CA ASP A 159 -29.95 -16.50 7.86
C ASP A 159 -28.48 -16.09 7.87
N PHE A 160 -28.21 -14.80 8.08
CA PHE A 160 -26.87 -14.20 8.20
C PHE A 160 -26.51 -13.88 9.66
N THR A 161 -27.34 -14.23 10.65
CA THR A 161 -27.11 -13.89 12.06
C THR A 161 -25.83 -14.51 12.65
N GLY A 162 -25.32 -15.59 12.04
CA GLY A 162 -24.08 -16.24 12.45
C GLY A 162 -22.80 -15.68 11.83
N TYR A 163 -22.87 -14.67 10.95
CA TYR A 163 -21.71 -14.09 10.31
C TYR A 163 -21.07 -13.01 11.17
N LYS A 164 -19.74 -13.04 11.32
CA LYS A 164 -19.00 -11.96 11.97
C LYS A 164 -19.10 -10.69 11.10
N SER A 165 -19.31 -9.54 11.74
CA SER A 165 -19.43 -8.23 11.08
C SER A 165 -18.33 -7.96 10.04
N ALA A 166 -17.09 -8.36 10.31
CA ALA A 166 -15.95 -8.24 9.41
C ALA A 166 -16.06 -9.09 8.11
N THR A 167 -16.98 -10.06 8.04
CA THR A 167 -17.15 -10.93 6.87
C THR A 167 -18.21 -10.38 5.90
N LEU A 168 -19.11 -9.53 6.37
CA LEU A 168 -20.22 -8.98 5.60
C LEU A 168 -19.87 -7.70 4.81
N ILE A 169 -18.72 -7.09 5.12
CA ILE A 169 -18.31 -5.79 4.57
C ILE A 169 -17.07 -5.91 3.64
N ARG A 170 -16.70 -7.12 3.29
CA ARG A 170 -15.64 -7.40 2.30
C ARG A 170 -16.14 -7.35 0.87
#